data_a6ff5990cb3c2ee77ed4404fd30f825c
#
_entry.id   a6ff5990cb3c2ee77ed4404fd30f825c
#
_cell.length_a   1.000
_cell.length_b   1.000
_cell.length_c   1.000
_cell.angle_alpha   90.00
_cell.angle_beta   90.00
_cell.angle_gamma   90.00
#
_symmetry.space_group_name_H-M   'P 1'
#
loop_
_entity.id
_entity.type
_entity.pdbx_description
1 polymer ?
#
loop_
_entity_poly.entity_id
_entity_poly.type
_entity_poly.pdbx_seq_one_letter_code
_entity_poly.pdbx_strand_id
1 'polypeptide(L)'
;MLDTAYYSSWGIDDTLAVGDPLFGDRTAEKCAVSELPDKLSGAELVLMPCDAKASSNEQAVLTAQKDITLIVGLDSRVENVPAWMSDFTKTNSVIKTTNDVTFELYAKPVKAGEAVKLGSNGQSASCMNYIVIASEKDISSVRGDINADGRLDVADLVLLNKWLLGVPDTQLPDWKAGDLCGDDRLDVFDLVLMRRELIER
;
A
#
# COMPACT_ATOMS: atom_id res chain seq x y z
N MET A 1 7.54 -23.79 6.84
CA MET A 1 6.53 -24.84 6.57
C MET A 1 5.21 -24.13 6.43
N LEU A 2 4.57 -24.17 5.26
CA LEU A 2 3.23 -23.60 5.07
C LEU A 2 2.28 -24.35 6.02
N ASP A 3 1.42 -23.61 6.70
CA ASP A 3 0.37 -24.21 7.52
C ASP A 3 -0.62 -24.92 6.59
N THR A 4 -0.54 -26.24 6.51
CA THR A 4 -1.34 -27.05 5.60
C THR A 4 -2.85 -27.03 5.95
N ALA A 5 -3.22 -26.62 7.16
CA ALA A 5 -4.62 -26.54 7.59
C ALA A 5 -5.44 -25.50 6.80
N TYR A 6 -4.78 -24.49 6.27
CA TYR A 6 -5.43 -23.39 5.53
C TYR A 6 -5.11 -23.39 4.03
N TYR A 7 -4.43 -24.40 3.52
CA TYR A 7 -3.92 -24.42 2.15
C TYR A 7 -5.01 -24.22 1.08
N SER A 8 -6.21 -24.76 1.28
CA SER A 8 -7.34 -24.63 0.35
C SER A 8 -7.94 -23.21 0.27
N SER A 9 -7.56 -22.32 1.17
CA SER A 9 -8.06 -20.94 1.24
C SER A 9 -7.11 -19.93 0.59
N TRP A 10 -6.02 -20.38 -0.02
CA TRP A 10 -5.13 -19.53 -0.78
C TRP A 10 -5.58 -19.42 -2.24
N GLY A 11 -5.49 -18.23 -2.80
CA GLY A 11 -5.84 -17.94 -4.18
C GLY A 11 -5.26 -16.60 -4.62
N ILE A 12 -5.57 -16.25 -5.85
CA ILE A 12 -5.23 -14.95 -6.44
C ILE A 12 -6.51 -14.40 -7.06
N ASP A 13 -6.80 -13.13 -6.77
CA ASP A 13 -7.75 -12.31 -7.50
C ASP A 13 -6.93 -11.28 -8.28
N ASP A 14 -7.04 -11.27 -9.60
CA ASP A 14 -6.25 -10.42 -10.50
C ASP A 14 -6.97 -9.13 -10.89
N THR A 15 -8.10 -8.82 -10.26
CA THR A 15 -8.97 -7.69 -10.60
C THR A 15 -9.54 -6.96 -9.39
N LEU A 16 -8.78 -6.81 -8.31
CA LEU A 16 -9.23 -6.22 -7.06
C LEU A 16 -10.10 -4.97 -7.26
N ALA A 17 -11.32 -5.02 -6.70
CA ALA A 17 -12.32 -3.96 -6.80
C ALA A 17 -13.11 -3.80 -5.49
N VAL A 18 -13.88 -2.72 -5.40
CA VAL A 18 -14.87 -2.55 -4.33
C VAL A 18 -15.93 -3.65 -4.45
N GLY A 19 -16.21 -4.31 -3.33
CA GLY A 19 -17.13 -5.45 -3.25
C GLY A 19 -16.44 -6.81 -3.18
N ASP A 20 -15.14 -6.91 -3.51
CA ASP A 20 -14.41 -8.17 -3.49
C ASP A 20 -14.09 -8.63 -2.06
N PRO A 21 -14.09 -9.95 -1.79
CA PRO A 21 -13.63 -10.50 -0.54
C PRO A 21 -12.12 -10.36 -0.42
N LEU A 22 -11.63 -9.98 0.77
CA LEU A 22 -10.19 -9.81 1.02
C LEU A 22 -9.46 -11.09 1.44
N PHE A 23 -10.18 -12.16 1.77
CA PHE A 23 -9.59 -13.40 2.30
C PHE A 23 -10.22 -14.63 1.66
N GLY A 24 -9.43 -15.66 1.41
CA GLY A 24 -9.88 -16.87 0.77
C GLY A 24 -10.79 -17.77 1.66
N ASP A 25 -10.83 -17.52 2.95
CA ASP A 25 -11.71 -18.21 3.92
C ASP A 25 -12.88 -17.32 4.40
N ARG A 26 -13.14 -16.19 3.72
CA ARG A 26 -14.24 -15.27 4.01
C ARG A 26 -15.02 -14.97 2.73
N THR A 27 -16.34 -14.92 2.86
CA THR A 27 -17.21 -14.47 1.77
C THR A 27 -17.32 -12.94 1.77
N ALA A 28 -17.70 -12.35 0.63
CA ALA A 28 -17.93 -10.91 0.51
C ALA A 28 -18.98 -10.39 1.52
N GLU A 29 -19.97 -11.20 1.90
CA GLU A 29 -20.95 -10.85 2.94
C GLU A 29 -20.31 -10.63 4.32
N LYS A 30 -19.18 -11.30 4.59
CA LYS A 30 -18.50 -11.24 5.89
C LYS A 30 -17.41 -10.18 5.94
N CYS A 31 -16.72 -9.97 4.83
CA CYS A 31 -15.62 -9.02 4.73
C CYS A 31 -15.32 -8.74 3.26
N ALA A 32 -15.83 -7.63 2.74
CA ALA A 32 -15.52 -7.15 1.41
C ALA A 32 -14.93 -5.75 1.46
N VAL A 33 -14.25 -5.38 0.40
CA VAL A 33 -13.74 -4.02 0.20
C VAL A 33 -14.92 -3.05 0.12
N SER A 34 -14.96 -2.03 0.99
CA SER A 34 -15.95 -0.92 0.92
C SER A 34 -15.34 0.36 0.36
N GLU A 35 -14.04 0.62 0.64
CA GLU A 35 -13.28 1.73 0.08
C GLU A 35 -11.92 1.23 -0.37
N LEU A 36 -11.54 1.55 -1.61
CA LEU A 36 -10.30 1.15 -2.25
C LEU A 36 -9.62 2.38 -2.85
N PRO A 37 -8.32 2.62 -2.62
CA PRO A 37 -7.58 3.65 -3.35
C PRO A 37 -7.61 3.39 -4.87
N ASP A 38 -7.86 4.43 -5.67
CA ASP A 38 -7.97 4.31 -7.14
C ASP A 38 -6.75 3.64 -7.79
N LYS A 39 -5.56 3.89 -7.25
CA LYS A 39 -4.31 3.28 -7.73
C LYS A 39 -4.29 1.75 -7.58
N LEU A 40 -5.08 1.19 -6.68
CA LEU A 40 -5.16 -0.26 -6.41
C LEU A 40 -6.30 -0.95 -7.16
N SER A 41 -7.18 -0.21 -7.81
CA SER A 41 -8.22 -0.82 -8.64
C SER A 41 -7.59 -1.61 -9.80
N GLY A 42 -7.99 -2.88 -9.92
CA GLY A 42 -7.43 -3.83 -10.88
C GLY A 42 -6.07 -4.40 -10.51
N ALA A 43 -5.57 -4.18 -9.29
CA ALA A 43 -4.34 -4.82 -8.81
C ALA A 43 -4.59 -6.30 -8.47
N GLU A 44 -3.51 -7.07 -8.35
CA GLU A 44 -3.56 -8.48 -7.96
C GLU A 44 -3.63 -8.59 -6.43
N LEU A 45 -4.67 -9.23 -5.90
CA LEU A 45 -4.83 -9.54 -4.47
C LEU A 45 -4.46 -10.99 -4.22
N VAL A 46 -3.54 -11.22 -3.29
CA VAL A 46 -3.27 -12.57 -2.78
C VAL A 46 -4.32 -12.92 -1.73
N LEU A 47 -5.29 -13.75 -2.12
CA LEU A 47 -6.29 -14.29 -1.20
C LEU A 47 -5.61 -15.25 -0.24
N MET A 48 -5.44 -14.84 1.00
CA MET A 48 -4.89 -15.65 2.06
C MET A 48 -5.93 -15.92 3.14
N PRO A 49 -5.76 -16.97 3.98
CA PRO A 49 -6.73 -17.23 5.04
C PRO A 49 -6.64 -16.20 6.17
N CYS A 50 -7.76 -15.61 6.53
CA CYS A 50 -7.84 -14.70 7.68
C CYS A 50 -7.52 -15.43 9.00
N ASP A 51 -7.90 -16.70 9.12
CA ASP A 51 -7.68 -17.49 10.35
C ASP A 51 -6.20 -17.88 10.54
N ALA A 52 -5.36 -17.79 9.50
CA ALA A 52 -3.93 -18.01 9.61
C ALA A 52 -3.21 -16.96 10.48
N LYS A 53 -3.88 -15.87 10.87
CA LYS A 53 -3.36 -14.88 11.83
C LYS A 53 -2.89 -15.47 13.17
N ALA A 54 -3.46 -16.60 13.56
CA ALA A 54 -3.07 -17.32 14.78
C ALA A 54 -1.76 -18.12 14.63
N SER A 55 -1.26 -18.30 13.40
CA SER A 55 -0.01 -19.01 13.15
C SER A 55 1.18 -18.14 13.53
N SER A 56 2.14 -18.71 14.24
CA SER A 56 3.44 -18.07 14.52
C SER A 56 4.49 -18.34 13.43
N ASN A 57 4.13 -19.16 12.44
CA ASN A 57 5.03 -19.59 11.37
C ASN A 57 5.03 -18.59 10.20
N GLU A 58 6.01 -18.77 9.30
CA GLU A 58 6.01 -18.15 7.97
C GLU A 58 4.71 -18.52 7.24
N GLN A 59 3.99 -17.51 6.76
CA GLN A 59 2.69 -17.70 6.10
C GLN A 59 2.87 -18.15 4.66
N ALA A 60 3.78 -17.48 3.93
CA ALA A 60 4.08 -17.79 2.53
C ALA A 60 5.41 -17.18 2.11
N VAL A 61 5.90 -17.65 0.96
CA VAL A 61 6.95 -16.97 0.18
C VAL A 61 6.36 -16.58 -1.17
N LEU A 62 6.39 -15.30 -1.49
CA LEU A 62 5.96 -14.76 -2.78
C LEU A 62 7.19 -14.49 -3.65
N THR A 63 7.14 -14.86 -4.92
CA THR A 63 8.18 -14.52 -5.89
C THR A 63 7.57 -13.66 -6.99
N ALA A 64 8.06 -12.44 -7.15
CA ALA A 64 7.60 -11.51 -8.16
C ALA A 64 8.00 -12.01 -9.58
N GLN A 65 7.05 -12.05 -10.51
CA GLN A 65 7.35 -12.40 -11.91
C GLN A 65 7.79 -11.18 -12.75
N LYS A 66 7.50 -9.97 -12.26
CA LYS A 66 7.84 -8.67 -12.85
C LYS A 66 8.14 -7.67 -11.75
N ASP A 67 8.68 -6.52 -12.09
CA ASP A 67 8.85 -5.42 -11.14
C ASP A 67 7.47 -4.96 -10.65
N ILE A 68 7.27 -4.94 -9.33
CA ILE A 68 6.01 -4.59 -8.67
C ILE A 68 6.26 -3.73 -7.43
N THR A 69 5.22 -3.08 -6.98
CA THR A 69 5.10 -2.63 -5.59
C THR A 69 4.29 -3.68 -4.84
N LEU A 70 4.90 -4.34 -3.88
CA LEU A 70 4.22 -5.23 -2.95
C LEU A 70 3.63 -4.40 -1.81
N ILE A 71 2.33 -4.55 -1.58
CA ILE A 71 1.59 -3.82 -0.58
C ILE A 71 1.08 -4.80 0.47
N VAL A 72 1.32 -4.48 1.73
CA VAL A 72 0.76 -5.20 2.87
C VAL A 72 -0.15 -4.25 3.64
N GLY A 73 -1.42 -4.64 3.78
CA GLY A 73 -2.38 -3.90 4.59
C GLY A 73 -2.51 -4.54 5.96
N LEU A 74 -2.12 -3.82 7.01
CA LEU A 74 -2.32 -4.25 8.39
C LEU A 74 -3.63 -3.69 8.94
N ASP A 75 -4.39 -4.52 9.63
CA ASP A 75 -5.53 -4.09 10.41
C ASP A 75 -5.10 -2.98 11.39
N SER A 76 -5.75 -1.84 11.37
CA SER A 76 -5.38 -0.66 12.17
C SER A 76 -5.39 -0.90 13.70
N ARG A 77 -5.91 -2.03 14.15
CA ARG A 77 -5.88 -2.47 15.55
C ARG A 77 -4.59 -3.24 15.92
N VAL A 78 -3.72 -3.49 14.94
CA VAL A 78 -2.39 -4.08 15.19
C VAL A 78 -1.50 -3.02 15.83
N GLU A 79 -1.09 -3.24 17.08
CA GLU A 79 -0.33 -2.25 17.87
C GLU A 79 1.13 -2.11 17.39
N ASN A 80 1.73 -3.21 16.96
CA ASN A 80 3.13 -3.25 16.55
C ASN A 80 3.28 -3.82 15.14
N VAL A 81 3.91 -3.06 14.26
CA VAL A 81 4.26 -3.55 12.92
C VAL A 81 5.17 -4.78 13.05
N PRO A 82 4.86 -5.90 12.39
CA PRO A 82 5.67 -7.11 12.46
C PRO A 82 7.11 -6.88 12.01
N ALA A 83 8.08 -7.47 12.68
CA ALA A 83 9.52 -7.26 12.40
C ALA A 83 9.93 -7.64 10.97
N TRP A 84 9.24 -8.59 10.32
CA TRP A 84 9.50 -8.96 8.93
C TRP A 84 9.10 -7.87 7.91
N MET A 85 8.34 -6.85 8.33
CA MET A 85 7.96 -5.71 7.53
C MET A 85 8.90 -4.50 7.71
N SER A 86 10.08 -4.68 8.32
CA SER A 86 11.01 -3.57 8.62
C SER A 86 11.49 -2.78 7.40
N ASP A 87 11.40 -3.36 6.20
CA ASP A 87 11.76 -2.74 4.92
C ASP A 87 10.54 -2.28 4.09
N PHE A 88 9.36 -2.30 4.70
CA PHE A 88 8.15 -1.71 4.13
C PHE A 88 7.96 -0.28 4.65
N THR A 89 7.57 0.62 3.75
CA THR A 89 7.27 2.02 4.08
C THR A 89 5.77 2.19 4.27
N LYS A 90 5.35 2.79 5.40
CA LYS A 90 3.95 3.13 5.62
C LYS A 90 3.50 4.17 4.60
N THR A 91 2.35 3.94 3.98
CA THR A 91 1.72 4.90 3.06
C THR A 91 0.63 5.69 3.79
N ASN A 92 0.08 6.72 3.15
CA ASN A 92 -1.09 7.45 3.67
C ASN A 92 -2.42 6.86 3.16
N SER A 93 -2.36 5.75 2.42
CA SER A 93 -3.54 5.09 1.87
C SER A 93 -4.06 4.03 2.83
N VAL A 94 -5.37 3.82 2.79
CA VAL A 94 -6.05 2.78 3.56
C VAL A 94 -7.05 2.03 2.68
N ILE A 95 -7.36 0.79 3.04
CA ILE A 95 -8.50 0.04 2.51
C ILE A 95 -9.49 -0.13 3.67
N LYS A 96 -10.78 0.13 3.40
CA LYS A 96 -11.84 -0.13 4.36
C LYS A 96 -12.72 -1.29 3.89
N THR A 97 -13.36 -1.92 4.85
CA THR A 97 -14.19 -3.11 4.62
C THR A 97 -15.61 -2.92 5.11
N THR A 98 -16.51 -3.76 4.61
CA THR A 98 -17.94 -3.75 4.93
C THR A 98 -18.24 -4.10 6.40
N ASN A 99 -17.28 -4.66 7.12
CA ASN A 99 -17.36 -4.98 8.56
C ASN A 99 -16.56 -3.99 9.43
N ASP A 100 -16.39 -2.74 8.96
CA ASP A 100 -15.79 -1.61 9.66
C ASP A 100 -14.31 -1.83 10.06
N VAL A 101 -13.58 -2.67 9.34
CA VAL A 101 -12.13 -2.81 9.52
C VAL A 101 -11.41 -1.89 8.54
N THR A 102 -10.40 -1.17 9.05
CA THR A 102 -9.49 -0.35 8.26
C THR A 102 -8.13 -1.02 8.20
N PHE A 103 -7.61 -1.18 6.99
CA PHE A 103 -6.25 -1.67 6.74
C PHE A 103 -5.35 -0.49 6.41
N GLU A 104 -4.32 -0.27 7.21
CA GLU A 104 -3.23 0.67 6.93
C GLU A 104 -2.24 0.03 5.96
N LEU A 105 -1.91 0.73 4.87
CA LEU A 105 -1.11 0.15 3.80
C LEU A 105 0.37 0.47 3.96
N TYR A 106 1.19 -0.55 3.77
CA TYR A 106 2.66 -0.50 3.75
C TYR A 106 3.14 -1.02 2.40
N ALA A 107 4.07 -0.34 1.78
CA ALA A 107 4.55 -0.65 0.44
C ALA A 107 6.06 -0.92 0.41
N LYS A 108 6.46 -1.84 -0.48
CA LYS A 108 7.85 -2.16 -0.76
C LYS A 108 8.01 -2.42 -2.26
N PRO A 109 8.98 -1.77 -2.95
CA PRO A 109 9.34 -2.14 -4.31
C PRO A 109 10.01 -3.51 -4.32
N VAL A 110 9.58 -4.39 -5.23
CA VAL A 110 10.09 -5.76 -5.38
C VAL A 110 10.44 -5.98 -6.85
N LYS A 111 11.65 -6.47 -7.11
CA LYS A 111 12.14 -6.74 -8.46
C LYS A 111 11.70 -8.10 -8.97
N ALA A 112 11.62 -8.24 -10.29
CA ALA A 112 11.39 -9.53 -10.93
C ALA A 112 12.40 -10.59 -10.45
N GLY A 113 11.91 -11.75 -10.03
CA GLY A 113 12.70 -12.83 -9.47
C GLY A 113 13.01 -12.70 -7.96
N GLU A 114 12.71 -11.56 -7.33
CA GLU A 114 12.88 -11.40 -5.89
C GLU A 114 11.80 -12.17 -5.13
N ALA A 115 12.21 -12.86 -4.06
CA ALA A 115 11.33 -13.59 -3.16
C ALA A 115 11.14 -12.81 -1.85
N VAL A 116 9.88 -12.61 -1.45
CA VAL A 116 9.51 -11.96 -0.19
C VAL A 116 8.85 -12.97 0.72
N LYS A 117 9.34 -13.06 1.96
CA LYS A 117 8.79 -13.92 3.00
C LYS A 117 7.72 -13.18 3.78
N LEU A 118 6.54 -13.75 3.85
CA LEU A 118 5.42 -13.27 4.64
C LEU A 118 5.40 -13.98 5.98
N GLY A 119 5.62 -13.26 7.05
CA GLY A 119 5.58 -13.79 8.41
C GLY A 119 4.22 -13.69 9.08
N SER A 120 4.15 -13.98 10.37
CA SER A 120 2.95 -13.77 11.19
C SER A 120 2.67 -12.29 11.40
N ASN A 121 1.40 -11.89 11.56
CA ASN A 121 1.05 -10.55 12.00
C ASN A 121 1.35 -10.29 13.50
N GLY A 122 1.76 -11.33 14.24
CA GLY A 122 2.16 -11.24 15.65
C GLY A 122 1.01 -11.05 16.64
N GLN A 123 -0.26 -11.03 16.18
CA GLN A 123 -1.41 -10.75 17.03
C GLN A 123 -2.53 -11.77 16.81
N SER A 124 -3.13 -12.26 17.86
CA SER A 124 -3.93 -13.48 17.76
C SER A 124 -5.44 -13.28 17.71
N ALA A 125 -6.05 -12.32 18.40
CA ALA A 125 -7.48 -12.49 18.66
C ALA A 125 -8.39 -11.34 18.22
N SER A 126 -7.94 -10.09 18.30
CA SER A 126 -8.82 -8.94 18.15
C SER A 126 -8.75 -8.24 16.77
N CYS A 127 -7.81 -8.65 15.92
CA CYS A 127 -7.60 -8.10 14.59
C CYS A 127 -7.81 -9.16 13.49
N MET A 128 -7.95 -8.72 12.25
CA MET A 128 -7.90 -9.59 11.08
C MET A 128 -6.44 -9.92 10.71
N ASN A 129 -6.25 -10.93 9.85
CA ASN A 129 -4.95 -11.13 9.24
C ASN A 129 -4.62 -9.94 8.33
N TYR A 130 -3.36 -9.76 7.95
CA TYR A 130 -2.99 -8.76 6.95
C TYR A 130 -3.45 -9.18 5.56
N ILE A 131 -3.59 -8.21 4.67
CA ILE A 131 -3.85 -8.42 3.24
C ILE A 131 -2.59 -8.16 2.43
N VAL A 132 -2.47 -8.80 1.26
CA VAL A 132 -1.30 -8.68 0.39
C VAL A 132 -1.75 -8.39 -1.03
N ILE A 133 -1.24 -7.30 -1.60
CA ILE A 133 -1.58 -6.83 -2.94
C ILE A 133 -0.29 -6.62 -3.73
N ALA A 134 -0.28 -7.06 -4.98
CA ALA A 134 0.77 -6.77 -5.94
C ALA A 134 0.26 -5.74 -6.98
N SER A 135 0.96 -4.63 -7.11
CA SER A 135 0.60 -3.57 -8.05
C SER A 135 1.79 -3.20 -8.92
N GLU A 136 1.55 -2.94 -10.20
CA GLU A 136 2.54 -2.33 -11.08
C GLU A 136 2.66 -0.82 -10.84
N LYS A 137 1.68 -0.22 -10.14
CA LYS A 137 1.68 1.20 -9.80
C LYS A 137 2.37 1.40 -8.45
N ASP A 138 3.19 2.41 -8.36
CA ASP A 138 3.77 2.82 -7.10
C ASP A 138 2.72 3.55 -6.26
N ILE A 139 2.43 3.02 -5.08
CA ILE A 139 1.55 3.63 -4.08
C ILE A 139 2.33 4.13 -2.85
N SER A 140 3.64 3.89 -2.81
CA SER A 140 4.49 4.34 -1.72
C SER A 140 4.67 5.86 -1.74
N SER A 141 4.55 6.47 -2.91
CA SER A 141 4.61 7.91 -3.02
C SER A 141 3.33 8.57 -2.49
N VAL A 142 3.48 9.36 -1.48
CA VAL A 142 2.42 10.28 -1.02
C VAL A 142 2.23 11.34 -2.10
N ARG A 143 0.99 11.49 -2.58
CA ARG A 143 0.68 12.51 -3.59
C ARG A 143 1.11 13.90 -3.10
N GLY A 144 1.98 14.56 -3.84
CA GLY A 144 2.57 15.86 -3.50
C GLY A 144 3.82 15.82 -2.63
N ASP A 145 4.22 14.67 -2.11
CA ASP A 145 5.44 14.48 -1.31
C ASP A 145 6.66 14.35 -2.25
N ILE A 146 7.16 15.48 -2.69
CA ILE A 146 8.29 15.52 -3.64
C ILE A 146 9.66 15.41 -2.96
N ASN A 147 9.72 15.62 -1.64
CA ASN A 147 10.91 15.44 -0.84
C ASN A 147 11.06 13.99 -0.33
N ALA A 148 10.03 13.14 -0.53
CA ALA A 148 9.97 11.73 -0.13
C ALA A 148 10.13 11.51 1.38
N ASP A 149 9.62 12.43 2.22
CA ASP A 149 9.64 12.28 3.68
C ASP A 149 8.39 11.55 4.25
N GLY A 150 7.50 11.12 3.35
CA GLY A 150 6.27 10.39 3.68
C GLY A 150 5.08 11.30 4.01
N ARG A 151 5.17 12.60 3.75
CA ARG A 151 4.11 13.57 4.01
C ARG A 151 4.00 14.59 2.89
N LEU A 152 2.81 15.08 2.64
CA LEU A 152 2.63 16.32 1.90
C LEU A 152 2.51 17.47 2.90
N ASP A 153 3.48 18.39 2.90
CA ASP A 153 3.45 19.59 3.74
C ASP A 153 4.05 20.81 3.01
N VAL A 154 4.27 21.89 3.77
CA VAL A 154 4.79 23.15 3.19
C VAL A 154 6.22 22.97 2.67
N ALA A 155 7.01 22.01 3.16
CA ALA A 155 8.35 21.76 2.67
C ALA A 155 8.34 21.30 1.21
N ASP A 156 7.37 20.46 0.80
CA ASP A 156 7.18 20.04 -0.59
C ASP A 156 6.82 21.21 -1.50
N LEU A 157 5.88 22.03 -1.04
CA LEU A 157 5.49 23.24 -1.77
C LEU A 157 6.68 24.19 -2.01
N VAL A 158 7.51 24.38 -0.98
CA VAL A 158 8.74 25.20 -1.08
C VAL A 158 9.74 24.55 -2.01
N LEU A 159 9.89 23.23 -1.96
CA LEU A 159 10.82 22.49 -2.81
C LEU A 159 10.41 22.58 -4.29
N LEU A 160 9.12 22.33 -4.60
CA LEU A 160 8.60 22.49 -5.96
C LEU A 160 8.78 23.93 -6.47
N ASN A 161 8.50 24.92 -5.64
CA ASN A 161 8.66 26.32 -6.00
C ASN A 161 10.13 26.67 -6.32
N LYS A 162 11.09 26.19 -5.52
CA LYS A 162 12.51 26.37 -5.80
C LYS A 162 12.91 25.73 -7.14
N TRP A 163 12.42 24.53 -7.41
CA TRP A 163 12.70 23.82 -8.66
C TRP A 163 12.15 24.58 -9.87
N LEU A 164 10.91 25.06 -9.81
CA LEU A 164 10.28 25.85 -10.87
C LEU A 164 11.00 27.18 -11.13
N LEU A 165 11.59 27.77 -10.10
CA LEU A 165 12.39 29.00 -10.21
C LEU A 165 13.81 28.74 -10.69
N GLY A 166 14.20 27.49 -10.94
CA GLY A 166 15.55 27.13 -11.37
C GLY A 166 16.64 27.42 -10.33
N VAL A 167 16.29 27.33 -9.03
CA VAL A 167 17.28 27.49 -7.96
C VAL A 167 18.35 26.40 -8.10
N PRO A 168 19.66 26.76 -8.18
CA PRO A 168 20.73 25.79 -8.32
C PRO A 168 20.68 24.70 -7.24
N ASP A 169 21.11 23.49 -7.60
CA ASP A 169 21.23 22.33 -6.72
C ASP A 169 19.90 21.85 -6.10
N THR A 170 18.75 22.30 -6.60
CA THR A 170 17.45 21.79 -6.18
C THR A 170 17.24 20.39 -6.78
N GLN A 171 17.07 19.40 -5.92
CA GLN A 171 16.75 18.02 -6.30
C GLN A 171 15.35 17.66 -5.84
N LEU A 172 14.65 16.88 -6.66
CA LEU A 172 13.32 16.33 -6.33
C LEU A 172 13.46 14.81 -6.19
N PRO A 173 13.53 14.27 -4.97
CA PRO A 173 13.63 12.84 -4.72
C PRO A 173 12.50 12.03 -5.37
N ASP A 174 11.27 12.53 -5.32
CA ASP A 174 10.11 11.95 -6.00
C ASP A 174 9.34 13.01 -6.81
N TRP A 175 9.87 13.37 -7.98
CA TRP A 175 9.21 14.34 -8.85
C TRP A 175 7.82 13.89 -9.33
N LYS A 176 7.61 12.55 -9.46
CA LYS A 176 6.31 12.01 -9.90
C LYS A 176 5.22 12.20 -8.86
N ALA A 177 5.56 12.19 -7.58
CA ALA A 177 4.62 12.54 -6.52
C ALA A 177 4.12 13.98 -6.66
N GLY A 178 4.95 14.86 -7.24
CA GLY A 178 4.63 16.26 -7.49
C GLY A 178 3.80 16.53 -8.74
N ASP A 179 3.72 15.59 -9.68
CA ASP A 179 2.87 15.68 -10.87
C ASP A 179 1.40 15.40 -10.49
N LEU A 180 0.76 16.42 -9.97
CA LEU A 180 -0.61 16.34 -9.46
C LEU A 180 -1.67 16.42 -10.57
N CYS A 181 -1.32 16.99 -11.72
CA CYS A 181 -2.20 17.02 -12.88
C CYS A 181 -2.09 15.77 -13.77
N GLY A 182 -1.00 14.98 -13.64
CA GLY A 182 -0.80 13.70 -14.32
C GLY A 182 -0.41 13.85 -15.80
N ASP A 183 0.30 14.94 -16.15
CA ASP A 183 0.73 15.21 -17.52
C ASP A 183 2.20 14.88 -17.79
N ASP A 184 2.87 14.20 -16.84
CA ASP A 184 4.30 13.86 -16.85
C ASP A 184 5.23 15.07 -16.88
N ARG A 185 4.80 16.20 -16.36
CA ARG A 185 5.57 17.44 -16.22
C ARG A 185 5.35 18.04 -14.85
N LEU A 186 6.36 18.77 -14.37
CA LEU A 186 6.20 19.61 -13.19
C LEU A 186 6.16 21.08 -13.61
N ASP A 187 5.04 21.72 -13.33
CA ASP A 187 4.84 23.13 -13.66
C ASP A 187 3.99 23.88 -12.61
N VAL A 188 3.55 25.08 -12.97
CA VAL A 188 2.76 25.93 -12.09
C VAL A 188 1.38 25.33 -11.78
N PHE A 189 0.84 24.46 -12.62
CA PHE A 189 -0.46 23.81 -12.36
C PHE A 189 -0.35 22.84 -11.20
N ASP A 190 0.75 22.07 -11.12
CA ASP A 190 1.02 21.17 -9.99
C ASP A 190 1.20 21.95 -8.69
N LEU A 191 1.93 23.07 -8.76
CA LEU A 191 2.10 23.95 -7.60
C LEU A 191 0.75 24.46 -7.08
N VAL A 192 -0.17 24.83 -7.96
CA VAL A 192 -1.52 25.27 -7.58
C VAL A 192 -2.31 24.13 -6.96
N LEU A 193 -2.27 22.93 -7.54
CA LEU A 193 -2.95 21.74 -7.01
C LEU A 193 -2.38 21.34 -5.64
N MET A 194 -1.06 21.37 -5.49
CA MET A 194 -0.38 21.08 -4.22
C MET A 194 -0.82 22.05 -3.11
N ARG A 195 -0.90 23.36 -3.41
CA ARG A 195 -1.41 24.37 -2.48
C ARG A 195 -2.86 24.09 -2.09
N ARG A 196 -3.68 23.71 -3.03
CA ARG A 196 -5.09 23.38 -2.79
C ARG A 196 -5.21 22.17 -1.86
N GLU A 197 -4.48 21.08 -2.12
CA GLU A 197 -4.50 19.90 -1.27
C GLU A 197 -4.01 20.17 0.17
N LEU A 198 -3.06 21.11 0.34
CA LEU A 198 -2.61 21.54 1.67
C LEU A 198 -3.65 22.35 2.45
N ILE A 199 -4.54 23.05 1.77
CA ILE A 199 -5.57 23.90 2.42
C ILE A 199 -6.82 23.07 2.75
N GLU A 200 -7.12 22.03 1.96
CA GLU A 200 -8.31 21.19 2.11
C GLU A 200 -8.14 20.07 3.17
N ARG A 201 -6.95 19.92 3.77
CA ARG A 201 -6.66 19.01 4.89
C ARG A 201 -6.91 19.66 6.22
#